data_26b4e993e0a59030e9394868afb391f2
#
_entry.id   26b4e993e0a59030e9394868afb391f2
#
_cell.length_a   1.000
_cell.length_b   1.000
_cell.length_c   1.000
_cell.angle_alpha   90.00
_cell.angle_beta   90.00
_cell.angle_gamma   90.00
#
_symmetry.space_group_name_H-M   'P 1'
#
loop_
_entity.id
_entity.type
_entity.pdbx_description
1 polymer ?
#
loop_
_entity_poly.entity_id
_entity_poly.type
_entity_poly.pdbx_seq_one_letter_code
_entity_poly.pdbx_strand_id
1 'polypeptide(L)'
;SHRDIASTWAWLLILSILPYVGFVLYLFTGRQLSHDDIFSIETEQKKIRYHFLNEQNRLLRIHDLIPSKAQNPRARRLVELNLNNDGALLTFNNEVETFIDGQVLFPNLIKNIDEAKRTINVEFYTFYDDQLGNQVLQSLEKAASRGVKVRVLYDASGSRGTRPSFFKKLRQLGGEAQPFISTAGNRFFTTPRANYHLHRKLVIIDNEIGYIGGFNIGDQYIDRSKKFGHWRDTHLRVVGQAALLMEIRFAMDWNTSCRRSHLSKYNIDNLIETFKLKVVQSKDLVPMQIVSSGPDNSHFGIRRAYEEIIAQAQNYVYIQTPYLIPGDSILEALII
;
A
#
# COMPACT_ATOMS: atom_id res chain seq x y z
N SER A 1 -14.98 16.28 -2.30
CA SER A 1 -13.63 16.31 -1.73
C SER A 1 -13.43 17.63 -1.01
N HIS A 2 -13.23 17.58 0.30
CA HIS A 2 -12.91 18.79 1.07
C HIS A 2 -11.48 19.19 0.76
N ARG A 3 -11.30 20.25 -0.04
CA ARG A 3 -10.00 20.93 -0.10
C ARG A 3 -9.77 21.61 1.23
N ASP A 4 -8.51 21.58 1.67
CA ASP A 4 -8.08 22.47 2.74
C ASP A 4 -8.38 23.93 2.36
N ILE A 5 -8.94 24.67 3.31
CA ILE A 5 -9.38 26.07 3.14
C ILE A 5 -8.19 26.94 2.66
N ALA A 6 -7.02 26.75 3.27
CA ALA A 6 -5.79 27.46 2.90
C ALA A 6 -5.38 27.21 1.44
N SER A 7 -5.43 25.95 0.99
CA SER A 7 -5.14 25.58 -0.40
C SER A 7 -6.14 26.21 -1.38
N THR A 8 -7.41 26.29 -1.01
CA THR A 8 -8.46 26.92 -1.83
C THR A 8 -8.18 28.41 -2.01
N TRP A 9 -7.89 29.13 -0.92
CA TRP A 9 -7.56 30.54 -0.97
C TRP A 9 -6.25 30.81 -1.74
N ALA A 10 -5.23 29.96 -1.56
CA ALA A 10 -3.98 30.09 -2.32
C ALA A 10 -4.23 30.00 -3.83
N TRP A 11 -5.04 29.05 -4.28
CA TRP A 11 -5.39 28.92 -5.70
C TRP A 11 -6.23 30.09 -6.21
N LEU A 12 -7.19 30.57 -5.45
CA LEU A 12 -7.98 31.76 -5.81
C LEU A 12 -7.07 32.99 -5.98
N LEU A 13 -6.10 33.16 -5.10
CA LEU A 13 -5.16 34.26 -5.12
C LEU A 13 -4.23 34.16 -6.33
N ILE A 14 -3.65 32.98 -6.60
CA ILE A 14 -2.81 32.74 -7.78
C ILE A 14 -3.58 32.99 -9.09
N LEU A 15 -4.81 32.49 -9.18
CA LEU A 15 -5.65 32.66 -10.36
C LEU A 15 -6.09 34.12 -10.57
N SER A 16 -6.22 34.89 -9.47
CA SER A 16 -6.58 36.33 -9.56
C SER A 16 -5.39 37.19 -9.97
N ILE A 17 -4.17 36.91 -9.47
CA ILE A 17 -2.97 37.72 -9.75
C ILE A 17 -2.33 37.34 -11.08
N LEU A 18 -2.27 36.02 -11.38
CA LEU A 18 -1.63 35.49 -12.58
C LEU A 18 -2.58 34.54 -13.33
N PRO A 19 -3.67 35.04 -13.95
CA PRO A 19 -4.75 34.19 -14.45
C PRO A 19 -4.28 33.14 -15.47
N TYR A 20 -3.43 33.49 -16.41
CA TYR A 20 -2.95 32.55 -17.43
C TYR A 20 -1.95 31.54 -16.87
N VAL A 21 -0.95 32.01 -16.13
CA VAL A 21 0.08 31.14 -15.53
C VAL A 21 -0.54 30.30 -14.40
N GLY A 22 -1.37 30.93 -13.57
CA GLY A 22 -2.10 30.26 -12.49
C GLY A 22 -3.05 29.18 -13.03
N PHE A 23 -3.73 29.43 -14.14
CA PHE A 23 -4.59 28.43 -14.78
C PHE A 23 -3.79 27.24 -15.30
N VAL A 24 -2.67 27.47 -15.96
CA VAL A 24 -1.78 26.39 -16.41
C VAL A 24 -1.27 25.59 -15.20
N LEU A 25 -0.75 26.25 -14.17
CA LEU A 25 -0.30 25.59 -12.95
C LEU A 25 -1.44 24.81 -12.25
N TYR A 26 -2.64 25.40 -12.22
CA TYR A 26 -3.84 24.74 -11.65
C TYR A 26 -4.22 23.48 -12.42
N LEU A 27 -4.09 23.45 -13.73
CA LEU A 27 -4.33 22.25 -14.54
C LEU A 27 -3.39 21.11 -14.19
N PHE A 28 -2.14 21.42 -13.82
CA PHE A 28 -1.12 20.41 -13.50
C PHE A 28 -1.10 19.97 -12.04
N THR A 29 -1.39 20.88 -11.10
CA THR A 29 -1.22 20.62 -9.67
C THR A 29 -2.50 20.77 -8.87
N GLY A 30 -3.49 21.52 -9.38
CA GLY A 30 -4.71 21.86 -8.66
C GLY A 30 -5.88 20.90 -8.86
N ARG A 31 -5.82 19.97 -9.83
CA ARG A 31 -6.91 19.03 -10.10
C ARG A 31 -6.85 17.81 -9.18
N GLN A 32 -7.98 17.46 -8.61
CA GLN A 32 -8.21 16.21 -7.89
C GLN A 32 -8.60 15.08 -8.86
N LEU A 33 -8.63 13.83 -8.36
CA LEU A 33 -9.19 12.68 -9.10
C LEU A 33 -10.59 13.03 -9.62
N SER A 34 -10.98 12.47 -10.77
CA SER A 34 -12.35 12.65 -11.25
C SER A 34 -13.33 12.08 -10.23
N HIS A 35 -14.51 12.67 -10.13
CA HIS A 35 -15.55 12.19 -9.23
C HIS A 35 -15.89 10.71 -9.48
N ASP A 36 -15.87 10.27 -10.72
CA ASP A 36 -16.16 8.89 -11.11
C ASP A 36 -15.08 7.91 -10.65
N ASP A 37 -13.80 8.30 -10.69
CA ASP A 37 -12.70 7.47 -10.19
C ASP A 37 -12.80 7.29 -8.68
N ILE A 38 -13.06 8.38 -7.94
CA ILE A 38 -13.24 8.35 -6.47
C ILE A 38 -14.47 7.51 -6.11
N PHE A 39 -15.61 7.77 -6.75
CA PHE A 39 -16.86 7.09 -6.46
C PHE A 39 -16.80 5.58 -6.62
N SER A 40 -16.11 5.11 -7.65
CA SER A 40 -15.98 3.66 -7.90
C SER A 40 -15.06 2.97 -6.90
N ILE A 41 -13.96 3.63 -6.48
CA ILE A 41 -13.06 3.11 -5.44
C ILE A 41 -13.79 3.08 -4.09
N GLU A 42 -14.49 4.15 -3.74
CA GLU A 42 -15.31 4.19 -2.52
C GLU A 42 -16.40 3.12 -2.51
N THR A 43 -17.00 2.80 -3.65
CA THR A 43 -18.03 1.77 -3.73
C THR A 43 -17.45 0.38 -3.50
N GLU A 44 -16.30 0.06 -4.07
CA GLU A 44 -15.57 -1.20 -3.78
C GLU A 44 -15.17 -1.28 -2.31
N GLN A 45 -14.60 -0.21 -1.75
CA GLN A 45 -14.25 -0.15 -0.33
C GLN A 45 -15.45 -0.33 0.59
N LYS A 46 -16.60 0.27 0.27
CA LYS A 46 -17.84 0.11 1.05
C LYS A 46 -18.34 -1.33 1.06
N LYS A 47 -18.28 -2.04 -0.07
CA LYS A 47 -18.65 -3.47 -0.13
C LYS A 47 -17.75 -4.33 0.74
N ILE A 48 -16.43 -4.17 0.60
CA ILE A 48 -15.41 -4.88 1.38
C ILE A 48 -15.64 -4.63 2.88
N ARG A 49 -15.78 -3.35 3.24
CA ARG A 49 -16.03 -2.94 4.61
C ARG A 49 -17.29 -3.55 5.19
N TYR A 50 -18.42 -3.53 4.47
CA TYR A 50 -19.69 -4.09 4.95
C TYR A 50 -19.59 -5.58 5.21
N HIS A 51 -18.97 -6.33 4.30
CA HIS A 51 -18.77 -7.77 4.45
C HIS A 51 -17.94 -8.10 5.70
N PHE A 52 -16.82 -7.43 5.87
CA PHE A 52 -15.89 -7.69 6.98
C PHE A 52 -16.37 -7.14 8.33
N LEU A 53 -17.12 -6.03 8.36
CA LEU A 53 -17.69 -5.49 9.59
C LEU A 53 -18.59 -6.48 10.30
N ASN A 54 -19.45 -7.16 9.57
CA ASN A 54 -20.39 -8.12 10.15
C ASN A 54 -19.65 -9.31 10.77
N GLU A 55 -18.67 -9.86 10.06
CA GLU A 55 -17.88 -10.99 10.56
C GLU A 55 -17.01 -10.58 11.76
N GLN A 56 -16.34 -9.44 11.69
CA GLN A 56 -15.52 -8.94 12.80
C GLN A 56 -16.34 -8.62 14.03
N ASN A 57 -17.48 -7.95 13.89
CA ASN A 57 -18.35 -7.65 15.03
C ASN A 57 -18.91 -8.91 15.68
N ARG A 58 -19.19 -9.94 14.89
CA ARG A 58 -19.56 -11.26 15.42
C ARG A 58 -18.44 -11.83 16.29
N LEU A 59 -17.21 -11.78 15.82
CA LEU A 59 -16.05 -12.32 16.55
C LEU A 59 -15.67 -11.49 17.77
N LEU A 60 -15.76 -10.16 17.69
CA LEU A 60 -15.50 -9.27 18.83
C LEU A 60 -16.53 -9.45 19.98
N ARG A 61 -17.75 -9.93 19.66
CA ARG A 61 -18.78 -10.25 20.67
C ARG A 61 -18.54 -11.58 21.36
N ILE A 62 -17.81 -12.49 20.74
CA ILE A 62 -17.48 -13.81 21.28
C ILE A 62 -16.12 -13.69 21.98
N HIS A 63 -16.13 -13.19 23.23
CA HIS A 63 -14.92 -12.90 24.02
C HIS A 63 -13.90 -14.04 24.10
N ASP A 64 -14.35 -15.28 24.01
CA ASP A 64 -13.48 -16.47 24.12
C ASP A 64 -12.59 -16.71 22.90
N LEU A 65 -12.87 -16.06 21.77
CA LEU A 65 -12.12 -16.21 20.53
C LEU A 65 -11.04 -15.14 20.31
N ILE A 66 -11.01 -14.07 21.12
CA ILE A 66 -10.03 -13.01 20.99
C ILE A 66 -8.79 -13.36 21.83
N PRO A 67 -7.59 -13.50 21.23
CA PRO A 67 -6.36 -13.72 21.98
C PRO A 67 -6.17 -12.67 23.07
N SER A 68 -5.63 -13.08 24.23
CA SER A 68 -5.46 -12.21 25.39
C SER A 68 -4.74 -10.87 25.10
N LYS A 69 -3.83 -10.85 24.12
CA LYS A 69 -3.15 -9.62 23.66
C LYS A 69 -4.10 -8.60 23.02
N ALA A 70 -5.20 -9.06 22.40
CA ALA A 70 -6.22 -8.19 21.80
C ALA A 70 -7.37 -7.84 22.77
N GLN A 71 -7.38 -8.42 23.97
CA GLN A 71 -8.36 -8.12 25.02
C GLN A 71 -8.02 -6.83 25.80
N ASN A 72 -6.82 -6.27 25.63
CA ASN A 72 -6.47 -5.00 26.26
C ASN A 72 -7.44 -3.90 25.75
N PRO A 73 -8.15 -3.17 26.66
CA PRO A 73 -9.13 -2.16 26.27
C PRO A 73 -8.60 -1.09 25.31
N ARG A 74 -7.31 -0.75 25.40
CA ARG A 74 -6.67 0.22 24.50
C ARG A 74 -6.45 -0.37 23.11
N ALA A 75 -5.92 -1.59 23.04
CA ALA A 75 -5.77 -2.29 21.78
C ALA A 75 -7.13 -2.49 21.10
N ARG A 76 -8.16 -2.82 21.89
CA ARG A 76 -9.53 -2.93 21.38
C ARG A 76 -10.04 -1.62 20.79
N ARG A 77 -9.82 -0.49 21.46
CA ARG A 77 -10.24 0.83 20.95
C ARG A 77 -9.57 1.18 19.61
N LEU A 78 -8.26 0.92 19.47
CA LEU A 78 -7.54 1.09 18.21
C LEU A 78 -8.10 0.16 17.11
N VAL A 79 -8.38 -1.10 17.45
CA VAL A 79 -8.97 -2.07 16.51
C VAL A 79 -10.34 -1.61 16.03
N GLU A 80 -11.21 -1.16 16.94
CA GLU A 80 -12.55 -0.64 16.62
C GLU A 80 -12.46 0.64 15.78
N LEU A 81 -11.53 1.54 16.10
CA LEU A 81 -11.28 2.76 15.32
C LEU A 81 -10.92 2.43 13.87
N ASN A 82 -9.92 1.57 13.66
CA ASN A 82 -9.45 1.18 12.34
C ASN A 82 -10.53 0.42 11.54
N LEU A 83 -11.28 -0.44 12.23
CA LEU A 83 -12.38 -1.18 11.62
C LEU A 83 -13.49 -0.24 11.15
N ASN A 84 -13.89 0.71 11.99
CA ASN A 84 -14.99 1.64 11.69
C ASN A 84 -14.61 2.69 10.64
N ASN A 85 -13.37 3.17 10.63
CA ASN A 85 -12.94 4.19 9.68
C ASN A 85 -12.56 3.59 8.31
N ASP A 86 -11.81 2.49 8.29
CA ASP A 86 -11.18 1.97 7.08
C ASP A 86 -11.63 0.56 6.71
N GLY A 87 -12.45 -0.09 7.55
CA GLY A 87 -12.81 -1.49 7.37
C GLY A 87 -11.62 -2.44 7.57
N ALA A 88 -10.61 -2.00 8.32
CA ALA A 88 -9.41 -2.78 8.58
C ALA A 88 -9.73 -3.96 9.52
N LEU A 89 -9.85 -5.15 8.96
CA LEU A 89 -10.17 -6.37 9.68
C LEU A 89 -9.00 -6.81 10.58
N LEU A 90 -9.28 -7.21 11.81
CA LEU A 90 -8.30 -7.82 12.71
C LEU A 90 -8.13 -9.30 12.35
N THR A 91 -6.93 -9.69 11.97
CA THR A 91 -6.52 -11.09 11.74
C THR A 91 -5.68 -11.59 12.90
N PHE A 92 -5.70 -12.90 13.17
CA PHE A 92 -5.15 -13.45 14.41
C PHE A 92 -3.99 -14.43 14.23
N ASN A 93 -3.81 -14.99 13.05
CA ASN A 93 -2.86 -16.04 12.77
C ASN A 93 -1.75 -15.57 11.82
N ASN A 94 -0.99 -14.57 12.25
CA ASN A 94 0.10 -14.06 11.44
C ASN A 94 1.45 -14.32 12.13
N GLU A 95 2.37 -14.93 11.40
CA GLU A 95 3.79 -14.93 11.75
C GLU A 95 4.44 -13.70 11.15
N VAL A 96 5.27 -13.00 11.93
CA VAL A 96 5.87 -11.73 11.50
C VAL A 96 7.37 -11.78 11.70
N GLU A 97 8.10 -11.52 10.62
CA GLU A 97 9.55 -11.34 10.62
C GLU A 97 9.87 -9.89 10.23
N THR A 98 10.80 -9.26 10.94
CA THR A 98 11.18 -7.86 10.72
C THR A 98 12.57 -7.76 10.12
N PHE A 99 12.70 -7.02 9.03
CA PHE A 99 13.97 -6.71 8.36
C PHE A 99 14.28 -5.22 8.53
N ILE A 100 15.51 -4.92 8.90
CA ILE A 100 16.02 -3.55 9.01
C ILE A 100 17.15 -3.27 8.02
N ASP A 101 17.56 -4.28 7.25
CA ASP A 101 18.64 -4.27 6.27
C ASP A 101 18.17 -4.88 4.95
N GLY A 102 18.38 -4.15 3.86
CA GLY A 102 18.03 -4.63 2.52
C GLY A 102 18.87 -5.82 2.06
N GLN A 103 20.12 -5.95 2.55
CA GLN A 103 20.98 -7.10 2.21
C GLN A 103 20.44 -8.42 2.76
N VAL A 104 19.61 -8.36 3.82
CA VAL A 104 18.94 -9.55 4.38
C VAL A 104 17.55 -9.72 3.78
N LEU A 105 16.81 -8.62 3.60
CA LEU A 105 15.46 -8.62 3.05
C LEU A 105 15.39 -9.21 1.64
N PHE A 106 16.19 -8.68 0.70
CA PHE A 106 16.02 -9.04 -0.72
C PHE A 106 16.38 -10.48 -1.05
N PRO A 107 17.43 -11.10 -0.48
CA PRO A 107 17.64 -12.55 -0.65
C PRO A 107 16.47 -13.39 -0.13
N ASN A 108 15.85 -13.01 1.00
CA ASN A 108 14.68 -13.67 1.55
C ASN A 108 13.46 -13.53 0.62
N LEU A 109 13.22 -12.31 0.12
CA LEU A 109 12.15 -12.02 -0.84
C LEU A 109 12.32 -12.84 -2.14
N ILE A 110 13.54 -12.83 -2.72
CA ILE A 110 13.87 -13.58 -3.95
C ILE A 110 13.63 -15.08 -3.75
N LYS A 111 14.07 -15.64 -2.62
CA LYS A 111 13.81 -17.03 -2.28
C LYS A 111 12.31 -17.35 -2.29
N ASN A 112 11.47 -16.53 -1.64
CA ASN A 112 10.02 -16.78 -1.62
C ASN A 112 9.39 -16.60 -3.02
N ILE A 113 9.88 -15.70 -3.86
CA ILE A 113 9.47 -15.57 -5.26
C ILE A 113 9.81 -16.85 -6.05
N ASP A 114 11.01 -17.39 -5.85
CA ASP A 114 11.44 -18.62 -6.52
C ASP A 114 10.64 -19.86 -6.07
N GLU A 115 10.12 -19.86 -4.84
CA GLU A 115 9.30 -20.94 -4.26
C GLU A 115 7.80 -20.80 -4.57
N ALA A 116 7.36 -19.67 -5.14
CA ALA A 116 5.95 -19.38 -5.45
C ALA A 116 5.32 -20.40 -6.40
N LYS A 117 4.04 -20.74 -6.15
CA LYS A 117 3.31 -21.80 -6.87
C LYS A 117 2.14 -21.31 -7.68
N ARG A 118 1.48 -20.20 -7.28
CA ARG A 118 0.20 -19.75 -7.86
C ARG A 118 0.26 -18.32 -8.36
N THR A 119 0.58 -17.38 -7.47
CA THR A 119 0.47 -15.95 -7.75
C THR A 119 1.58 -15.16 -7.09
N ILE A 120 2.08 -14.14 -7.78
CA ILE A 120 2.98 -13.13 -7.22
C ILE A 120 2.45 -11.76 -7.66
N ASN A 121 2.12 -10.92 -6.70
CA ASN A 121 1.71 -9.54 -6.94
C ASN A 121 2.71 -8.59 -6.29
N VAL A 122 3.27 -7.70 -7.09
CA VAL A 122 4.35 -6.77 -6.74
C VAL A 122 3.88 -5.34 -6.93
N GLU A 123 4.01 -4.51 -5.91
CA GLU A 123 3.64 -3.10 -5.94
C GLU A 123 4.73 -2.26 -5.29
N PHE A 124 5.39 -1.40 -6.08
CA PHE A 124 6.46 -0.54 -5.59
C PHE A 124 6.37 0.89 -6.09
N TYR A 125 6.71 1.84 -5.21
CA TYR A 125 6.97 3.22 -5.63
C TYR A 125 8.18 3.28 -6.55
N THR A 126 9.30 2.66 -6.15
CA THR A 126 10.51 2.59 -6.95
C THR A 126 10.85 1.16 -7.29
N PHE A 127 10.97 0.87 -8.58
CA PHE A 127 11.53 -0.36 -9.12
C PHE A 127 12.55 0.04 -10.19
N TYR A 128 13.83 0.09 -9.83
CA TYR A 128 14.88 0.55 -10.73
C TYR A 128 15.39 -0.54 -11.66
N ASP A 129 15.80 -0.11 -12.87
CA ASP A 129 16.57 -0.93 -13.83
C ASP A 129 18.05 -0.87 -13.45
N ASP A 130 18.40 -1.50 -12.31
CA ASP A 130 19.74 -1.63 -11.78
C ASP A 130 20.05 -3.09 -11.42
N GLN A 131 21.14 -3.37 -10.72
CA GLN A 131 21.55 -4.74 -10.44
C GLN A 131 20.53 -5.47 -9.57
N LEU A 132 20.04 -4.88 -8.48
CA LEU A 132 19.01 -5.47 -7.64
C LEU A 132 17.69 -5.63 -8.39
N GLY A 133 17.27 -4.60 -9.11
CA GLY A 133 16.05 -4.65 -9.90
C GLY A 133 16.06 -5.77 -10.93
N ASN A 134 17.20 -5.97 -11.60
CA ASN A 134 17.37 -7.07 -12.53
C ASN A 134 17.35 -8.45 -11.83
N GLN A 135 17.92 -8.58 -10.63
CA GLN A 135 17.86 -9.83 -9.85
C GLN A 135 16.42 -10.20 -9.49
N VAL A 136 15.64 -9.23 -8.96
CA VAL A 136 14.22 -9.44 -8.63
C VAL A 136 13.43 -9.78 -9.89
N LEU A 137 13.61 -9.01 -10.99
CA LEU A 137 12.91 -9.25 -12.24
C LEU A 137 13.22 -10.66 -12.81
N GLN A 138 14.45 -11.12 -12.78
CA GLN A 138 14.82 -12.46 -13.23
C GLN A 138 14.08 -13.55 -12.44
N SER A 139 13.92 -13.41 -11.13
CA SER A 139 13.13 -14.34 -10.31
C SER A 139 11.64 -14.31 -10.66
N LEU A 140 11.08 -13.13 -10.91
CA LEU A 140 9.70 -12.97 -11.39
C LEU A 140 9.51 -13.62 -12.77
N GLU A 141 10.47 -13.47 -13.69
CA GLU A 141 10.47 -14.10 -15.01
C GLU A 141 10.53 -15.63 -14.90
N LYS A 142 11.39 -16.18 -14.02
CA LYS A 142 11.45 -17.61 -13.73
C LYS A 142 10.12 -18.12 -13.17
N ALA A 143 9.49 -17.38 -12.25
CA ALA A 143 8.19 -17.74 -11.73
C ALA A 143 7.12 -17.76 -12.83
N ALA A 144 7.07 -16.74 -13.69
CA ALA A 144 6.16 -16.67 -14.82
C ALA A 144 6.38 -17.85 -15.81
N SER A 145 7.63 -18.22 -16.07
CA SER A 145 7.96 -19.38 -16.93
C SER A 145 7.49 -20.73 -16.35
N ARG A 146 7.30 -20.82 -15.03
CA ARG A 146 6.70 -21.98 -14.35
C ARG A 146 5.17 -21.96 -14.37
N GLY A 147 4.53 -20.94 -14.95
CA GLY A 147 3.08 -20.78 -14.97
C GLY A 147 2.49 -20.02 -13.76
N VAL A 148 3.35 -19.45 -12.91
CA VAL A 148 2.90 -18.57 -11.81
C VAL A 148 2.33 -17.27 -12.40
N LYS A 149 1.19 -16.83 -11.93
CA LYS A 149 0.59 -15.54 -12.32
C LYS A 149 1.35 -14.40 -11.66
N VAL A 150 2.17 -13.69 -12.43
CA VAL A 150 2.96 -12.56 -11.95
C VAL A 150 2.36 -11.24 -12.39
N ARG A 151 2.11 -10.33 -11.46
CA ARG A 151 1.68 -8.95 -11.72
C ARG A 151 2.61 -7.95 -11.05
N VAL A 152 3.01 -6.93 -11.80
CA VAL A 152 3.89 -5.85 -11.32
C VAL A 152 3.21 -4.50 -11.54
N LEU A 153 3.00 -3.77 -10.45
CA LEU A 153 2.52 -2.40 -10.43
C LEU A 153 3.63 -1.49 -9.90
N TYR A 154 4.02 -0.47 -10.63
CA TYR A 154 5.09 0.44 -10.23
C TYR A 154 4.71 1.90 -10.49
N ASP A 155 5.19 2.81 -9.65
CA ASP A 155 4.99 4.24 -9.90
C ASP A 155 5.96 4.74 -10.96
N ALA A 156 5.44 5.36 -12.02
CA ALA A 156 6.27 5.83 -13.12
C ALA A 156 7.20 6.99 -12.71
N SER A 157 6.78 7.84 -11.78
CA SER A 157 7.60 8.96 -11.28
C SER A 157 8.65 8.48 -10.29
N GLY A 158 8.30 7.53 -9.42
CA GLY A 158 9.23 6.90 -8.47
C GLY A 158 10.25 6.00 -9.14
N SER A 159 9.89 5.40 -10.28
CA SER A 159 10.75 4.50 -11.06
C SER A 159 11.40 5.20 -12.26
N ARG A 160 11.82 6.45 -12.10
CA ARG A 160 12.48 7.21 -13.18
C ARG A 160 13.71 6.48 -13.69
N GLY A 161 13.81 6.34 -15.01
CA GLY A 161 14.88 5.59 -15.68
C GLY A 161 14.50 4.15 -16.03
N THR A 162 13.51 3.57 -15.37
CA THR A 162 12.98 2.24 -15.70
C THR A 162 11.99 2.36 -16.84
N ARG A 163 12.40 1.94 -18.02
CA ARG A 163 11.55 1.98 -19.22
C ARG A 163 10.53 0.83 -19.19
N PRO A 164 9.36 0.98 -19.82
CA PRO A 164 8.41 -0.14 -19.95
C PRO A 164 9.00 -1.39 -20.63
N SER A 165 10.05 -1.22 -21.47
CA SER A 165 10.79 -2.32 -22.08
C SER A 165 11.54 -3.20 -21.08
N PHE A 166 11.87 -2.71 -19.90
CA PHE A 166 12.47 -3.48 -18.81
C PHE A 166 11.67 -4.74 -18.50
N PHE A 167 10.34 -4.63 -18.49
CA PHE A 167 9.43 -5.76 -18.22
C PHE A 167 9.01 -6.53 -19.48
N LYS A 168 9.69 -6.34 -20.64
CA LYS A 168 9.28 -6.96 -21.91
C LYS A 168 9.31 -8.48 -21.83
N LYS A 169 10.38 -9.06 -21.30
CA LYS A 169 10.54 -10.49 -21.20
C LYS A 169 9.53 -11.11 -20.22
N LEU A 170 9.26 -10.45 -19.08
CA LEU A 170 8.19 -10.88 -18.16
C LEU A 170 6.85 -10.99 -18.88
N ARG A 171 6.49 -9.98 -19.70
CA ARG A 171 5.24 -10.00 -20.48
C ARG A 171 5.21 -11.11 -21.53
N GLN A 172 6.33 -11.41 -22.18
CA GLN A 172 6.45 -12.52 -23.12
C GLN A 172 6.26 -13.90 -22.47
N LEU A 173 6.58 -14.01 -21.18
CA LEU A 173 6.37 -15.20 -20.36
C LEU A 173 4.98 -15.28 -19.73
N GLY A 174 4.06 -14.39 -20.10
CA GLY A 174 2.68 -14.37 -19.58
C GLY A 174 2.49 -13.57 -18.30
N GLY A 175 3.52 -12.91 -17.77
CA GLY A 175 3.39 -11.97 -16.68
C GLY A 175 2.82 -10.62 -17.15
N GLU A 176 2.31 -9.84 -16.21
CA GLU A 176 1.74 -8.52 -16.45
C GLU A 176 2.52 -7.45 -15.70
N ALA A 177 2.84 -6.34 -16.34
CA ALA A 177 3.50 -5.21 -15.70
C ALA A 177 2.98 -3.89 -16.26
N GLN A 178 2.59 -2.98 -15.37
CA GLN A 178 2.06 -1.66 -15.76
C GLN A 178 2.43 -0.58 -14.76
N PRO A 179 2.55 0.68 -15.20
CA PRO A 179 2.67 1.80 -14.29
C PRO A 179 1.32 2.07 -13.61
N PHE A 180 1.38 2.47 -12.35
CA PHE A 180 0.22 2.97 -11.61
C PHE A 180 -0.29 4.25 -12.27
N ILE A 181 -1.60 4.30 -12.53
CA ILE A 181 -2.28 5.42 -13.20
C ILE A 181 -1.48 5.87 -14.44
N SER A 182 -1.50 5.01 -15.47
CA SER A 182 -0.83 5.29 -16.75
C SER A 182 -1.24 6.66 -17.30
N THR A 183 -0.25 7.52 -17.53
CA THR A 183 -0.40 8.78 -18.28
C THR A 183 -0.49 8.52 -19.80
N ALA A 184 -0.51 7.26 -20.23
CA ALA A 184 -0.56 6.86 -21.64
C ALA A 184 -1.97 6.96 -22.23
N GLY A 185 -2.56 8.15 -22.19
CA GLY A 185 -3.81 8.46 -22.87
C GLY A 185 -3.73 9.87 -23.45
N ASN A 186 -3.73 9.99 -24.76
CA ASN A 186 -3.76 11.18 -25.57
C ASN A 186 -2.91 12.37 -25.08
N ARG A 187 -1.76 12.54 -25.69
CA ARG A 187 -0.61 13.40 -25.36
C ARG A 187 -0.88 14.88 -25.05
N PHE A 188 -2.08 15.39 -25.24
CA PHE A 188 -2.38 16.81 -25.13
C PHE A 188 -3.43 17.19 -24.08
N PHE A 189 -4.20 16.24 -23.53
CA PHE A 189 -5.31 16.57 -22.61
C PHE A 189 -5.35 15.76 -21.32
N THR A 190 -4.46 14.81 -21.11
CA THR A 190 -4.33 14.16 -19.80
C THR A 190 -3.38 15.00 -18.95
N THR A 191 -3.94 15.80 -18.07
CA THR A 191 -3.21 16.54 -17.06
C THR A 191 -2.32 15.57 -16.26
N PRO A 192 -1.00 15.79 -16.25
CA PRO A 192 -0.13 15.05 -15.36
C PRO A 192 -0.58 15.33 -13.93
N ARG A 193 -1.10 14.30 -13.27
CA ARG A 193 -1.48 14.38 -11.86
C ARG A 193 -0.19 14.28 -11.04
N ALA A 194 0.54 15.38 -10.95
CA ALA A 194 1.86 15.45 -10.35
C ALA A 194 1.90 14.97 -8.89
N ASN A 195 0.76 14.95 -8.21
CA ASN A 195 0.65 14.61 -6.77
C ASN A 195 0.06 13.23 -6.48
N TYR A 196 -0.24 12.43 -7.53
CA TYR A 196 -0.79 11.08 -7.33
C TYR A 196 0.31 10.04 -7.55
N HIS A 197 0.87 9.59 -6.43
CA HIS A 197 1.93 8.59 -6.41
C HIS A 197 1.48 7.35 -5.66
N LEU A 198 1.88 6.20 -6.18
CA LEU A 198 1.79 4.94 -5.49
C LEU A 198 2.98 4.82 -4.55
N HIS A 199 2.80 5.05 -3.25
CA HIS A 199 3.92 5.02 -2.29
C HIS A 199 3.99 3.73 -1.46
N ARG A 200 3.26 2.68 -1.86
CA ARG A 200 3.33 1.36 -1.21
C ARG A 200 4.55 0.58 -1.69
N LYS A 201 5.04 -0.31 -0.85
CA LYS A 201 6.07 -1.30 -1.15
C LYS A 201 5.51 -2.62 -0.63
N LEU A 202 5.02 -3.44 -1.54
CA LEU A 202 4.20 -4.58 -1.23
C LEU A 202 4.51 -5.73 -2.19
N VAL A 203 4.73 -6.92 -1.65
CA VAL A 203 4.78 -8.16 -2.44
C VAL A 203 3.89 -9.19 -1.77
N ILE A 204 2.97 -9.79 -2.54
CA ILE A 204 2.13 -10.86 -2.04
C ILE A 204 2.37 -12.10 -2.87
N ILE A 205 2.63 -13.21 -2.19
CA ILE A 205 2.94 -14.50 -2.80
C ILE A 205 1.90 -15.51 -2.33
N ASP A 206 1.23 -16.14 -3.28
CA ASP A 206 0.27 -17.22 -3.09
C ASP A 206 -0.90 -16.89 -2.14
N ASN A 207 -1.17 -15.60 -1.87
CA ASN A 207 -2.13 -15.08 -0.89
C ASN A 207 -1.81 -15.47 0.56
N GLU A 208 -0.60 -15.95 0.82
CA GLU A 208 -0.16 -16.50 2.12
C GLU A 208 0.99 -15.72 2.72
N ILE A 209 1.91 -15.21 1.88
CA ILE A 209 3.09 -14.45 2.30
C ILE A 209 2.94 -13.02 1.79
N GLY A 210 3.02 -12.04 2.70
CA GLY A 210 3.05 -10.62 2.39
C GLY A 210 4.35 -9.97 2.84
N TYR A 211 4.95 -9.16 1.98
CA TYR A 211 6.05 -8.25 2.33
C TYR A 211 5.54 -6.82 2.29
N ILE A 212 5.76 -6.05 3.34
CA ILE A 212 5.32 -4.65 3.45
C ILE A 212 6.31 -3.82 4.25
N GLY A 213 6.67 -2.63 3.76
CA GLY A 213 7.57 -1.75 4.50
C GLY A 213 8.10 -0.57 3.71
N GLY A 214 9.27 -0.06 4.08
CA GLY A 214 9.86 1.15 3.54
C GLY A 214 10.87 0.93 2.41
N PHE A 215 11.53 -0.23 2.33
CA PHE A 215 12.50 -0.52 1.26
C PHE A 215 11.86 -0.53 -0.12
N ASN A 216 12.47 0.17 -1.08
CA ASN A 216 12.14 0.03 -2.49
C ASN A 216 13.15 -0.93 -3.19
N ILE A 217 12.90 -1.26 -4.46
CA ILE A 217 13.78 -2.09 -5.27
C ILE A 217 14.79 -1.20 -5.99
N GLY A 218 16.05 -1.26 -5.55
CA GLY A 218 17.16 -0.51 -6.12
C GLY A 218 18.45 -0.69 -5.34
N ASP A 219 19.59 -0.58 -6.02
CA ASP A 219 20.94 -0.82 -5.46
C ASP A 219 21.26 0.07 -4.24
N GLN A 220 20.65 1.24 -4.15
CA GLN A 220 20.82 2.13 -2.99
C GLN A 220 20.28 1.53 -1.68
N TYR A 221 19.31 0.63 -1.75
CA TYR A 221 18.68 0.02 -0.57
C TYR A 221 19.43 -1.22 -0.05
N ILE A 222 20.51 -1.61 -0.71
CA ILE A 222 21.39 -2.73 -0.33
C ILE A 222 22.84 -2.30 -0.28
N ASP A 223 23.09 -1.04 0.08
CA ASP A 223 24.41 -0.42 0.30
C ASP A 223 25.33 -0.42 -0.92
N ARG A 224 24.80 -0.56 -2.14
CA ARG A 224 25.59 -0.49 -3.38
C ARG A 224 25.80 0.93 -3.89
N SER A 225 25.17 1.93 -3.28
CA SER A 225 25.30 3.32 -3.67
C SER A 225 26.25 4.08 -2.72
N LYS A 226 27.41 4.49 -3.23
CA LYS A 226 28.34 5.35 -2.47
C LYS A 226 27.74 6.68 -2.02
N LYS A 227 26.73 7.18 -2.76
CA LYS A 227 26.06 8.45 -2.46
C LYS A 227 25.20 8.36 -1.20
N PHE A 228 24.53 7.23 -0.98
CA PHE A 228 23.58 7.08 0.11
C PHE A 228 24.16 6.34 1.33
N GLY A 229 25.28 5.61 1.12
CA GLY A 229 25.89 4.80 2.18
C GLY A 229 24.97 3.67 2.66
N HIS A 230 25.03 3.36 3.95
CA HIS A 230 24.18 2.35 4.56
C HIS A 230 22.72 2.85 4.63
N TRP A 231 21.80 2.07 4.07
CA TRP A 231 20.37 2.37 4.06
C TRP A 231 19.63 1.51 5.09
N ARG A 232 19.19 2.15 6.15
CA ARG A 232 18.37 1.51 7.18
C ARG A 232 16.90 1.89 6.98
N ASP A 233 16.04 0.89 6.90
CA ASP A 233 14.58 1.05 6.85
C ASP A 233 13.92 -0.09 7.65
N THR A 234 12.61 -0.19 7.64
CA THR A 234 11.87 -1.30 8.26
C THR A 234 10.94 -1.95 7.25
N HIS A 235 11.03 -3.27 7.16
CA HIS A 235 10.17 -4.09 6.30
C HIS A 235 9.73 -5.34 7.04
N LEU A 236 8.50 -5.75 6.83
CA LEU A 236 7.95 -6.95 7.44
C LEU A 236 7.72 -8.02 6.38
N ARG A 237 7.99 -9.26 6.75
CA ARG A 237 7.44 -10.45 6.11
C ARG A 237 6.36 -10.99 7.02
N VAL A 238 5.17 -11.18 6.47
CA VAL A 238 3.99 -11.64 7.19
C VAL A 238 3.49 -12.92 6.52
N VAL A 239 3.37 -14.00 7.29
CA VAL A 239 2.78 -15.25 6.82
C VAL A 239 1.46 -15.45 7.55
N GLY A 240 0.35 -15.43 6.81
CA GLY A 240 -0.96 -15.59 7.43
C GLY A 240 -2.07 -14.78 6.76
N GLN A 241 -3.17 -14.60 7.48
CA GLN A 241 -4.38 -13.99 6.92
C GLN A 241 -4.22 -12.52 6.55
N ALA A 242 -3.31 -11.79 7.18
CA ALA A 242 -3.03 -10.40 6.81
C ALA A 242 -2.48 -10.28 5.38
N ALA A 243 -1.77 -11.29 4.86
CA ALA A 243 -1.31 -11.31 3.48
C ALA A 243 -2.47 -11.24 2.48
N LEU A 244 -3.60 -11.89 2.77
CA LEU A 244 -4.79 -11.80 1.91
C LEU A 244 -5.44 -10.41 1.96
N LEU A 245 -5.38 -9.70 3.10
CA LEU A 245 -5.85 -8.31 3.17
C LEU A 245 -4.94 -7.36 2.37
N MET A 246 -3.63 -7.63 2.35
CA MET A 246 -2.69 -6.94 1.46
C MET A 246 -3.02 -7.21 0.00
N GLU A 247 -3.39 -8.46 -0.35
CA GLU A 247 -3.82 -8.85 -1.70
C GLU A 247 -5.06 -8.08 -2.16
N ILE A 248 -6.06 -7.91 -1.28
CA ILE A 248 -7.26 -7.11 -1.57
C ILE A 248 -6.86 -5.66 -1.88
N ARG A 249 -5.92 -5.08 -1.11
CA ARG A 249 -5.44 -3.72 -1.37
C ARG A 249 -4.71 -3.62 -2.71
N PHE A 250 -3.82 -4.56 -3.00
CA PHE A 250 -3.15 -4.65 -4.31
C PHE A 250 -4.18 -4.73 -5.45
N ALA A 251 -5.19 -5.60 -5.31
CA ALA A 251 -6.23 -5.80 -6.33
C ALA A 251 -7.01 -4.51 -6.63
N MET A 252 -7.28 -3.69 -5.62
CA MET A 252 -7.93 -2.38 -5.79
C MET A 252 -7.04 -1.41 -6.59
N ASP A 253 -5.74 -1.34 -6.24
CA ASP A 253 -4.80 -0.46 -6.93
C ASP A 253 -4.54 -0.94 -8.36
N TRP A 254 -4.45 -2.26 -8.56
CA TRP A 254 -4.38 -2.89 -9.87
C TRP A 254 -5.60 -2.55 -10.73
N ASN A 255 -6.82 -2.76 -10.22
CA ASN A 255 -8.07 -2.49 -10.93
C ASN A 255 -8.22 -1.01 -11.31
N THR A 256 -7.78 -0.12 -10.44
CA THR A 256 -7.74 1.33 -10.72
C THR A 256 -6.83 1.63 -11.91
N SER A 257 -5.68 0.96 -11.99
CA SER A 257 -4.72 1.12 -13.08
C SER A 257 -5.18 0.46 -14.38
N CYS A 258 -5.93 -0.67 -14.30
CA CYS A 258 -6.46 -1.39 -15.46
C CYS A 258 -7.53 -0.63 -16.25
N ARG A 259 -8.18 0.39 -15.67
CA ARG A 259 -9.20 1.20 -16.38
C ARG A 259 -8.70 1.84 -17.67
N ARG A 260 -7.39 2.01 -17.81
CA ARG A 260 -6.73 2.64 -18.96
C ARG A 260 -5.77 1.71 -19.69
N SER A 261 -5.79 0.42 -19.35
CA SER A 261 -4.99 -0.62 -19.99
C SER A 261 -5.86 -1.73 -20.53
N HIS A 262 -5.31 -2.59 -21.38
CA HIS A 262 -5.99 -3.78 -21.89
C HIS A 262 -5.87 -4.98 -20.93
N LEU A 263 -5.33 -4.79 -19.74
CA LEU A 263 -5.12 -5.86 -18.77
C LEU A 263 -6.42 -6.22 -18.06
N SER A 264 -6.54 -7.48 -17.68
CA SER A 264 -7.70 -7.98 -16.98
C SER A 264 -7.77 -7.46 -15.55
N LYS A 265 -8.96 -7.08 -15.11
CA LYS A 265 -9.21 -6.72 -13.72
C LYS A 265 -9.04 -7.93 -12.81
N TYR A 266 -8.64 -7.65 -11.59
CA TYR A 266 -8.64 -8.62 -10.50
C TYR A 266 -10.07 -8.87 -10.00
N ASN A 267 -10.44 -10.12 -9.76
CA ASN A 267 -11.73 -10.45 -9.18
C ASN A 267 -11.65 -10.35 -7.65
N ILE A 268 -11.97 -9.17 -7.11
CA ILE A 268 -11.95 -8.89 -5.67
C ILE A 268 -13.08 -9.64 -4.95
N ASP A 269 -14.24 -9.76 -5.57
CA ASP A 269 -15.40 -10.45 -4.96
C ASP A 269 -15.04 -11.90 -4.60
N ASN A 270 -14.32 -12.60 -5.49
CA ASN A 270 -13.83 -13.94 -5.21
C ASN A 270 -12.84 -14.00 -4.03
N LEU A 271 -11.96 -13.01 -3.88
CA LEU A 271 -11.05 -12.93 -2.72
C LEU A 271 -11.83 -12.75 -1.43
N ILE A 272 -12.87 -11.92 -1.42
CA ILE A 272 -13.70 -11.63 -0.25
C ILE A 272 -14.53 -12.85 0.12
N GLU A 273 -15.16 -13.49 -0.85
CA GLU A 273 -16.02 -14.68 -0.63
C GLU A 273 -15.22 -15.89 -0.11
N THR A 274 -13.98 -16.03 -0.57
CA THR A 274 -13.10 -17.12 -0.13
C THR A 274 -12.43 -16.84 1.22
N PHE A 275 -12.44 -15.59 1.67
CA PHE A 275 -11.87 -15.22 2.95
C PHE A 275 -12.71 -15.75 4.12
N LYS A 276 -12.09 -16.55 4.96
CA LYS A 276 -12.69 -17.01 6.23
C LYS A 276 -11.75 -16.64 7.37
N LEU A 277 -12.22 -15.78 8.25
CA LEU A 277 -11.45 -15.40 9.41
C LEU A 277 -11.25 -16.62 10.31
N LYS A 278 -10.01 -17.00 10.53
CA LYS A 278 -9.61 -18.09 11.41
C LYS A 278 -8.99 -17.49 12.66
N VAL A 279 -9.38 -17.98 13.82
CA VAL A 279 -8.78 -17.64 15.09
C VAL A 279 -7.97 -18.84 15.56
N VAL A 280 -6.65 -18.68 15.64
CA VAL A 280 -5.74 -19.67 16.17
C VAL A 280 -5.14 -19.07 17.44
N GLN A 281 -5.30 -19.76 18.57
CA GLN A 281 -4.67 -19.35 19.82
C GLN A 281 -3.25 -19.90 19.87
N SER A 282 -2.28 -19.04 19.62
CA SER A 282 -0.86 -19.34 19.80
C SER A 282 -0.15 -18.09 20.34
N LYS A 283 0.84 -18.31 21.20
CA LYS A 283 1.67 -17.22 21.76
C LYS A 283 2.59 -16.58 20.71
N ASP A 284 2.90 -17.31 19.65
CA ASP A 284 3.84 -16.90 18.62
C ASP A 284 3.17 -16.12 17.46
N LEU A 285 1.83 -16.17 17.41
CA LEU A 285 1.07 -15.48 16.37
C LEU A 285 0.70 -14.05 16.78
N VAL A 286 0.75 -13.14 15.82
CA VAL A 286 0.52 -11.71 16.02
C VAL A 286 -0.85 -11.31 15.46
N PRO A 287 -1.73 -10.72 16.31
CA PRO A 287 -2.92 -10.04 15.81
C PRO A 287 -2.53 -8.82 14.99
N MET A 288 -3.12 -8.65 13.79
CA MET A 288 -2.73 -7.59 12.86
C MET A 288 -3.91 -7.03 12.09
N GLN A 289 -3.90 -5.72 11.86
CA GLN A 289 -4.78 -5.01 10.93
C GLN A 289 -3.96 -4.38 9.82
N ILE A 290 -4.48 -4.40 8.59
CA ILE A 290 -3.90 -3.67 7.45
C ILE A 290 -4.73 -2.41 7.26
N VAL A 291 -4.14 -1.26 7.58
CA VAL A 291 -4.74 0.06 7.44
C VAL A 291 -4.18 0.75 6.20
N SER A 292 -5.06 1.30 5.37
CA SER A 292 -4.66 1.99 4.14
C SER A 292 -5.20 3.42 4.13
N SER A 293 -4.39 4.35 3.66
CA SER A 293 -4.83 5.72 3.39
C SER A 293 -4.42 6.14 1.99
N GLY A 294 -5.21 7.01 1.40
CA GLY A 294 -4.96 7.53 0.07
C GLY A 294 -5.89 8.72 -0.20
N PRO A 295 -5.75 9.37 -1.35
CA PRO A 295 -6.61 10.48 -1.74
C PRO A 295 -8.05 10.06 -2.05
N ASP A 296 -8.28 8.76 -2.12
CA ASP A 296 -9.55 8.07 -2.28
C ASP A 296 -10.29 7.86 -0.95
N ASN A 297 -9.67 8.20 0.18
CA ASN A 297 -10.22 8.01 1.52
C ASN A 297 -10.30 9.36 2.27
N SER A 298 -11.51 9.80 2.60
CA SER A 298 -11.76 11.04 3.35
C SER A 298 -11.53 10.89 4.86
N HIS A 299 -11.32 9.68 5.36
CA HIS A 299 -11.25 9.40 6.79
C HIS A 299 -9.85 9.47 7.39
N PHE A 300 -8.80 9.61 6.56
CA PHE A 300 -7.41 9.70 7.02
C PHE A 300 -7.00 8.60 8.00
N GLY A 301 -7.31 7.34 7.67
CA GLY A 301 -7.21 6.21 8.59
C GLY A 301 -5.86 6.05 9.28
N ILE A 302 -4.75 6.08 8.52
CA ILE A 302 -3.40 5.97 9.11
C ILE A 302 -3.13 7.13 10.09
N ARG A 303 -3.50 8.37 9.75
CA ARG A 303 -3.31 9.52 10.64
C ARG A 303 -4.07 9.34 11.95
N ARG A 304 -5.34 8.94 11.89
CA ARG A 304 -6.15 8.68 13.09
C ARG A 304 -5.62 7.53 13.93
N ALA A 305 -5.08 6.50 13.29
CA ALA A 305 -4.41 5.42 14.01
C ALA A 305 -3.18 5.92 14.78
N TYR A 306 -2.36 6.80 14.19
CA TYR A 306 -1.25 7.45 14.88
C TYR A 306 -1.72 8.32 16.05
N GLU A 307 -2.74 9.16 15.83
CA GLU A 307 -3.33 10.02 16.88
C GLU A 307 -3.81 9.17 18.06
N GLU A 308 -4.50 8.05 17.80
CA GLU A 308 -4.98 7.14 18.83
C GLU A 308 -3.82 6.44 19.58
N ILE A 309 -2.78 5.98 18.87
CA ILE A 309 -1.61 5.36 19.50
C ILE A 309 -0.90 6.36 20.41
N ILE A 310 -0.71 7.61 19.97
CA ILE A 310 -0.07 8.67 20.74
C ILE A 310 -0.90 8.99 21.98
N ALA A 311 -2.22 9.21 21.81
CA ALA A 311 -3.13 9.54 22.91
C ALA A 311 -3.26 8.43 23.97
N GLN A 312 -3.03 7.17 23.58
CA GLN A 312 -3.08 6.04 24.50
C GLN A 312 -1.74 5.72 25.18
N ALA A 313 -0.66 6.35 24.77
CA ALA A 313 0.66 6.14 25.34
C ALA A 313 0.67 6.54 26.83
N GLN A 314 1.35 5.74 27.67
CA GLN A 314 1.41 6.00 29.11
C GLN A 314 2.79 6.43 29.59
N ASN A 315 3.83 5.96 28.92
CA ASN A 315 5.20 6.18 29.36
C ASN A 315 6.01 6.93 28.30
N TYR A 316 5.95 6.48 27.04
CA TYR A 316 6.71 7.09 25.94
C TYR A 316 6.14 6.68 24.58
N VAL A 317 6.45 7.49 23.58
CA VAL A 317 6.24 7.21 22.16
C VAL A 317 7.57 7.38 21.44
N TYR A 318 7.98 6.35 20.69
CA TYR A 318 9.11 6.44 19.78
C TYR A 318 8.62 6.55 18.34
N ILE A 319 9.07 7.60 17.64
CA ILE A 319 8.75 7.83 16.23
C ILE A 319 10.05 7.84 15.45
N GLN A 320 10.16 6.95 14.47
CA GLN A 320 11.28 6.91 13.54
C GLN A 320 10.79 7.20 12.14
N THR A 321 11.21 8.32 11.59
CA THR A 321 10.85 8.73 10.23
C THR A 321 11.92 9.66 9.66
N PRO A 322 12.27 9.57 8.37
CA PRO A 322 13.12 10.55 7.71
C PRO A 322 12.36 11.86 7.42
N TYR A 323 11.02 11.90 7.58
CA TYR A 323 10.15 13.02 7.25
C TYR A 323 9.21 13.32 8.42
N LEU A 324 9.70 13.99 9.45
CA LEU A 324 8.82 14.44 10.53
C LEU A 324 8.15 15.77 10.13
N ILE A 325 7.06 15.65 9.40
CA ILE A 325 6.20 16.77 8.99
C ILE A 325 4.80 16.50 9.54
N PRO A 326 4.60 16.61 10.86
CA PRO A 326 3.31 16.37 11.48
C PRO A 326 2.34 17.46 11.06
N GLY A 327 1.11 17.07 10.70
CA GLY A 327 0.02 18.01 10.63
C GLY A 327 -0.39 18.46 12.04
N ASP A 328 -1.21 19.51 12.11
CA ASP A 328 -1.60 20.13 13.39
C ASP A 328 -2.11 19.12 14.43
N SER A 329 -2.95 18.17 14.01
CA SER A 329 -3.53 17.17 14.92
C SER A 329 -2.49 16.20 15.52
N ILE A 330 -1.49 15.77 14.73
CA ILE A 330 -0.40 14.91 15.24
C ILE A 330 0.53 15.75 16.15
N LEU A 331 0.81 16.99 15.76
CA LEU A 331 1.64 17.88 16.56
C LEU A 331 1.00 18.14 17.93
N GLU A 332 -0.29 18.47 17.95
CA GLU A 332 -1.07 18.66 19.18
C GLU A 332 -1.04 17.41 20.06
N ALA A 333 -1.26 16.21 19.47
CA ALA A 333 -1.21 14.95 20.19
C ALA A 333 0.17 14.62 20.80
N LEU A 334 1.26 15.15 20.22
CA LEU A 334 2.63 14.98 20.74
C LEU A 334 2.99 15.98 21.83
N ILE A 335 2.30 17.13 21.89
CA ILE A 335 2.55 18.20 22.89
C ILE A 335 1.82 17.89 24.21
N ILE A 336 0.66 17.26 24.17
CA ILE A 336 -0.16 16.90 25.35
C ILE A 336 0.48 15.71 26.09
#